data_befc781b86394d0ff5a25c61abf3f658
#
_entry.id   befc781b86394d0ff5a25c61abf3f658
#
_cell.length_a   1.000
_cell.length_b   1.000
_cell.length_c   1.000
_cell.angle_alpha   90.00
_cell.angle_beta   90.00
_cell.angle_gamma   90.00
#
_symmetry.space_group_name_H-M   'P 1'
#
loop_
_entity.id
_entity.type
_entity.pdbx_description
1 polymer ?
#
loop_
_entity_poly.entity_id
_entity_poly.type
_entity_poly.pdbx_seq_one_letter_code
_entity_poly.pdbx_strand_id
1 'polypeptide(L)'
;MLDIIYYFNIFGCLTMGMALLLIQTAPQLINPHYRNAKRFLGIASIIVALCNALIFYNRVQESVAEIFAMPVLVAAQLQAALFTFIVLILFHSPYVCRRNILRHLCPTLFFVGLYLLTILLFPDVRIYSVDEYIANITNPVLLLRTVFAATYLTQIVIYVRLFRREQRNYMAKIENYFSDTDKYEFRWASRLFYEAACIGIAVLVFSIFPAPLFDGIITVVVTVYYFNFGVRYINYQYKLYYEALPAIEEKEESQPTKESEGDRELEDEMAKLLLYLQQGVVLGDYAEALHIPERKLSVFINSTYGVSFKRWVNNKRVEYATEQMAKHPDLSLIHI
;
A
#
# COMPACT_ATOMS: atom_id res chain seq x y z
N MET A 1 13.76 -10.70 -30.49
CA MET A 1 12.64 -9.88 -29.96
C MET A 1 12.60 -9.91 -28.42
N LEU A 2 12.67 -11.09 -27.82
CA LEU A 2 12.63 -11.25 -26.36
C LEU A 2 13.81 -10.56 -25.66
N ASP A 3 15.02 -10.64 -26.22
CA ASP A 3 16.21 -9.98 -25.69
C ASP A 3 16.03 -8.46 -25.58
N ILE A 4 15.38 -7.85 -26.58
CA ILE A 4 15.07 -6.41 -26.57
C ILE A 4 14.13 -6.08 -25.40
N ILE A 5 13.16 -6.95 -25.09
CA ILE A 5 12.24 -6.77 -23.97
C ILE A 5 13.00 -6.81 -22.63
N TYR A 6 13.94 -7.76 -22.48
CA TYR A 6 14.77 -7.84 -21.27
C TYR A 6 15.67 -6.62 -21.12
N TYR A 7 16.35 -6.18 -22.17
CA TYR A 7 17.16 -4.95 -22.14
C TYR A 7 16.30 -3.74 -21.76
N PHE A 8 15.11 -3.60 -22.39
CA PHE A 8 14.20 -2.50 -22.06
C PHE A 8 13.77 -2.53 -20.58
N ASN A 9 13.46 -3.71 -20.02
CA ASN A 9 13.13 -3.84 -18.60
C ASN A 9 14.31 -3.47 -17.70
N ILE A 10 15.50 -4.04 -17.97
CA ILE A 10 16.69 -3.81 -17.16
C ILE A 10 17.04 -2.33 -17.11
N PHE A 11 17.17 -1.68 -18.28
CA PHE A 11 17.46 -0.25 -18.34
C PHE A 11 16.32 0.61 -17.80
N GLY A 12 15.08 0.28 -18.12
CA GLY A 12 13.90 1.00 -17.64
C GLY A 12 13.76 0.96 -16.13
N CYS A 13 13.84 -0.22 -15.51
CA CYS A 13 13.75 -0.36 -14.06
C CYS A 13 14.97 0.25 -13.35
N LEU A 14 16.18 0.13 -13.92
CA LEU A 14 17.38 0.74 -13.36
C LEU A 14 17.30 2.27 -13.40
N THR A 15 16.91 2.86 -14.53
CA THR A 15 16.76 4.31 -14.66
C THR A 15 15.67 4.86 -13.76
N MET A 16 14.52 4.19 -13.66
CA MET A 16 13.46 4.58 -12.72
C MET A 16 13.90 4.46 -11.27
N GLY A 17 14.60 3.38 -10.91
CA GLY A 17 15.16 3.19 -9.59
C GLY A 17 16.16 4.30 -9.21
N MET A 18 17.08 4.64 -10.11
CA MET A 18 18.01 5.74 -9.92
C MET A 18 17.31 7.10 -9.84
N ALA A 19 16.31 7.36 -10.70
CA ALA A 19 15.52 8.57 -10.62
C ALA A 19 14.83 8.72 -9.26
N LEU A 20 14.23 7.67 -8.74
CA LEU A 20 13.60 7.66 -7.42
C LEU A 20 14.60 7.89 -6.26
N LEU A 21 15.84 7.45 -6.40
CA LEU A 21 16.87 7.65 -5.38
C LEU A 21 17.53 9.03 -5.45
N LEU A 22 17.77 9.55 -6.65
CA LEU A 22 18.56 10.76 -6.89
C LEU A 22 17.72 12.04 -6.98
N ILE A 23 16.51 11.98 -7.58
CA ILE A 23 15.67 13.16 -7.72
C ILE A 23 15.20 13.61 -6.34
N GLN A 24 15.55 14.82 -5.96
CA GLN A 24 15.05 15.45 -4.74
C GLN A 24 13.74 16.19 -5.06
N THR A 25 12.67 15.79 -4.39
CA THR A 25 11.38 16.48 -4.46
C THR A 25 11.16 17.27 -3.17
N ALA A 26 10.47 18.41 -3.24
CA ALA A 26 10.17 19.24 -2.06
C ALA A 26 9.58 18.43 -0.87
N PRO A 27 8.69 17.44 -1.09
CA PRO A 27 8.17 16.59 -0.03
C PRO A 27 9.23 15.83 0.76
N GLN A 28 10.33 15.42 0.13
CA GLN A 28 11.37 14.64 0.82
C GLN A 28 12.13 15.42 1.90
N LEU A 29 12.25 16.75 1.71
CA LEU A 29 12.99 17.60 2.63
C LEU A 29 12.28 17.70 3.97
N ILE A 30 10.96 17.60 3.94
CA ILE A 30 10.09 17.89 5.08
C ILE A 30 9.54 16.59 5.69
N ASN A 31 9.34 15.53 4.87
CA ASN A 31 8.72 14.28 5.33
C ASN A 31 9.65 13.07 5.21
N PRO A 32 10.17 12.57 6.35
CA PRO A 32 11.03 11.39 6.36
C PRO A 32 10.30 10.10 5.92
N HIS A 33 8.99 9.97 6.17
CA HIS A 33 8.21 8.79 5.76
C HIS A 33 8.09 8.71 4.25
N TYR A 34 7.69 9.79 3.59
CA TYR A 34 7.66 9.87 2.14
C TYR A 34 9.03 9.57 1.52
N ARG A 35 10.10 10.15 2.06
CA ARG A 35 11.48 9.90 1.62
C ARG A 35 11.86 8.44 1.72
N ASN A 36 11.53 7.78 2.84
CA ASN A 36 11.84 6.38 3.05
C ASN A 36 11.05 5.47 2.10
N ALA A 37 9.76 5.71 1.92
CA ALA A 37 8.93 4.95 0.97
C ALA A 37 9.44 5.10 -0.47
N LYS A 38 9.84 6.32 -0.88
CA LYS A 38 10.45 6.58 -2.18
C LYS A 38 11.76 5.81 -2.37
N ARG A 39 12.62 5.78 -1.34
CA ARG A 39 13.86 4.99 -1.37
C ARG A 39 13.57 3.50 -1.50
N PHE A 40 12.61 2.98 -0.75
CA PHE A 40 12.22 1.57 -0.87
C PHE A 40 11.71 1.24 -2.28
N LEU A 41 10.91 2.11 -2.89
CA LEU A 41 10.46 1.92 -4.26
C LEU A 41 11.62 1.94 -5.26
N GLY A 42 12.58 2.85 -5.09
CA GLY A 42 13.80 2.89 -5.91
C GLY A 42 14.63 1.62 -5.78
N ILE A 43 14.85 1.14 -4.56
CA ILE A 43 15.56 -0.12 -4.29
C ILE A 43 14.81 -1.30 -4.92
N ALA A 44 13.48 -1.36 -4.77
CA ALA A 44 12.65 -2.41 -5.36
C ALA A 44 12.81 -2.46 -6.90
N SER A 45 12.82 -1.30 -7.56
CA SER A 45 13.02 -1.20 -8.99
C SER A 45 14.41 -1.70 -9.43
N ILE A 46 15.47 -1.35 -8.69
CA ILE A 46 16.85 -1.83 -8.95
C ILE A 46 16.94 -3.34 -8.76
N ILE A 47 16.31 -3.90 -7.71
CA ILE A 47 16.29 -5.36 -7.49
C ILE A 47 15.67 -6.07 -8.70
N VAL A 48 14.55 -5.56 -9.24
CA VAL A 48 13.94 -6.15 -10.45
C VAL A 48 14.88 -6.09 -11.64
N ALA A 49 15.56 -4.97 -11.87
CA ALA A 49 16.53 -4.84 -12.95
C ALA A 49 17.67 -5.89 -12.83
N LEU A 50 18.21 -6.07 -11.62
CA LEU A 50 19.26 -7.06 -11.35
C LEU A 50 18.75 -8.49 -11.52
N CYS A 51 17.56 -8.81 -11.03
CA CYS A 51 16.97 -10.14 -11.20
C CYS A 51 16.72 -10.47 -12.66
N ASN A 52 16.19 -9.51 -13.44
CA ASN A 52 16.00 -9.71 -14.88
C ASN A 52 17.33 -9.80 -15.63
N ALA A 53 18.38 -9.12 -15.19
CA ALA A 53 19.72 -9.29 -15.76
C ALA A 53 20.27 -10.70 -15.51
N LEU A 54 20.08 -11.26 -14.31
CA LEU A 54 20.46 -12.65 -13.99
C LEU A 54 19.65 -13.66 -14.80
N ILE A 55 18.34 -13.46 -14.90
CA ILE A 55 17.46 -14.33 -15.70
C ILE A 55 17.88 -14.29 -17.17
N PHE A 56 18.15 -13.10 -17.69
CA PHE A 56 18.61 -12.93 -19.07
C PHE A 56 19.96 -13.62 -19.31
N TYR A 57 20.90 -13.45 -18.39
CA TYR A 57 22.22 -14.12 -18.47
C TYR A 57 22.09 -15.65 -18.51
N ASN A 58 21.31 -16.22 -17.61
CA ASN A 58 21.05 -17.66 -17.57
C ASN A 58 20.32 -18.14 -18.84
N ARG A 59 19.42 -17.34 -19.38
CA ARG A 59 18.66 -17.68 -20.58
C ARG A 59 19.47 -17.66 -21.87
N VAL A 60 20.50 -16.85 -21.95
CA VAL A 60 21.46 -16.91 -23.08
C VAL A 60 22.12 -18.28 -23.17
N GLN A 61 22.22 -18.98 -22.05
CA GLN A 61 22.75 -20.33 -21.98
C GLN A 61 21.66 -21.41 -22.14
N GLU A 62 20.45 -21.15 -21.65
CA GLU A 62 19.31 -22.06 -21.62
C GLU A 62 18.13 -21.42 -22.35
N SER A 63 17.60 -22.05 -23.39
CA SER A 63 16.56 -21.46 -24.26
C SER A 63 15.22 -21.14 -23.58
N VAL A 64 14.98 -21.65 -22.38
CA VAL A 64 13.69 -21.58 -21.65
C VAL A 64 13.92 -21.22 -20.19
N ALA A 65 12.95 -20.54 -19.56
CA ALA A 65 12.99 -20.22 -18.15
C ALA A 65 12.80 -21.47 -17.27
N GLU A 66 13.50 -21.54 -16.15
CA GLU A 66 13.40 -22.63 -15.18
C GLU A 66 12.13 -22.50 -14.33
N ILE A 67 11.40 -23.61 -14.11
CA ILE A 67 10.23 -23.67 -13.22
C ILE A 67 10.68 -23.44 -11.78
N PHE A 68 10.01 -22.48 -11.09
CA PHE A 68 10.32 -22.12 -9.71
C PHE A 68 11.80 -21.80 -9.46
N ALA A 69 12.44 -21.12 -10.42
CA ALA A 69 13.82 -20.68 -10.25
C ALA A 69 14.00 -19.89 -8.93
N MET A 70 14.97 -20.28 -8.10
CA MET A 70 15.17 -19.70 -6.77
C MET A 70 15.36 -18.18 -6.80
N PRO A 71 16.13 -17.57 -7.73
CA PRO A 71 16.23 -16.10 -7.82
C PRO A 71 14.90 -15.40 -8.06
N VAL A 72 14.01 -16.01 -8.87
CA VAL A 72 12.68 -15.46 -9.17
C VAL A 72 11.80 -15.49 -7.92
N LEU A 73 11.78 -16.61 -7.18
CA LEU A 73 11.01 -16.74 -5.95
C LEU A 73 11.48 -15.75 -4.87
N VAL A 74 12.79 -15.61 -4.69
CA VAL A 74 13.37 -14.64 -3.73
C VAL A 74 13.00 -13.22 -4.13
N ALA A 75 13.14 -12.86 -5.41
CA ALA A 75 12.79 -11.55 -5.91
C ALA A 75 11.30 -11.25 -5.69
N ALA A 76 10.41 -12.19 -6.05
CA ALA A 76 8.96 -12.04 -5.88
C ALA A 76 8.59 -11.80 -4.41
N GLN A 77 9.18 -12.56 -3.49
CA GLN A 77 8.93 -12.44 -2.06
C GLN A 77 9.42 -11.10 -1.48
N LEU A 78 10.63 -10.67 -1.86
CA LEU A 78 11.17 -9.37 -1.47
C LEU A 78 10.32 -8.22 -2.02
N GLN A 79 9.88 -8.32 -3.28
CA GLN A 79 9.01 -7.31 -3.91
C GLN A 79 7.68 -7.18 -3.19
N ALA A 80 7.02 -8.31 -2.88
CA ALA A 80 5.75 -8.30 -2.16
C ALA A 80 5.88 -7.62 -0.78
N ALA A 81 6.98 -7.88 -0.05
CA ALA A 81 7.28 -7.20 1.20
C ALA A 81 7.50 -5.69 0.98
N LEU A 82 8.37 -5.32 0.05
CA LEU A 82 8.71 -3.92 -0.22
C LEU A 82 7.48 -3.10 -0.60
N PHE A 83 6.65 -3.59 -1.54
CA PHE A 83 5.42 -2.90 -1.94
C PHE A 83 4.44 -2.72 -0.79
N THR A 84 4.28 -3.75 0.04
CA THR A 84 3.43 -3.65 1.22
C THR A 84 3.92 -2.55 2.15
N PHE A 85 5.21 -2.56 2.51
CA PHE A 85 5.75 -1.56 3.42
C PHE A 85 5.79 -0.15 2.81
N ILE A 86 6.03 0.01 1.50
CA ILE A 86 5.94 1.31 0.83
C ILE A 86 4.57 1.96 1.05
N VAL A 87 3.49 1.20 0.86
CA VAL A 87 2.12 1.73 1.02
C VAL A 87 1.78 1.94 2.49
N LEU A 88 2.20 1.05 3.38
CA LEU A 88 2.00 1.23 4.83
C LEU A 88 2.74 2.46 5.38
N ILE A 89 3.90 2.80 4.85
CA ILE A 89 4.62 4.03 5.19
C ILE A 89 3.80 5.26 4.78
N LEU A 90 3.14 5.24 3.61
CA LEU A 90 2.26 6.33 3.19
C LEU A 90 1.05 6.50 4.11
N PHE A 91 0.52 5.43 4.68
CA PHE A 91 -0.56 5.46 5.66
C PHE A 91 -0.09 5.83 7.09
N HIS A 92 1.19 6.12 7.29
CA HIS A 92 1.77 6.34 8.64
C HIS A 92 1.44 5.22 9.62
N SER A 93 1.39 3.99 9.12
CA SER A 93 1.05 2.84 9.94
C SER A 93 2.11 2.61 11.03
N PRO A 94 1.73 2.50 12.31
CA PRO A 94 2.63 2.15 13.41
C PRO A 94 3.19 0.73 13.28
N TYR A 95 2.58 -0.08 12.41
CA TYR A 95 3.08 -1.42 12.08
C TYR A 95 4.45 -1.38 11.40
N VAL A 96 4.82 -0.28 10.76
CA VAL A 96 6.11 -0.10 10.08
C VAL A 96 7.21 0.16 11.09
N CYS A 97 7.75 -0.90 11.66
CA CYS A 97 8.89 -0.86 12.57
C CYS A 97 9.94 -1.91 12.14
N ARG A 98 11.18 -1.74 12.58
CA ARG A 98 12.29 -2.66 12.23
C ARG A 98 11.96 -4.13 12.55
N ARG A 99 11.31 -4.38 13.70
CA ARG A 99 10.94 -5.72 14.14
C ARG A 99 9.98 -6.40 13.15
N ASN A 100 8.94 -5.70 12.69
CA ASN A 100 7.97 -6.25 11.77
C ASN A 100 8.57 -6.44 10.37
N ILE A 101 9.39 -5.49 9.89
CA ILE A 101 10.10 -5.64 8.60
C ILE A 101 10.97 -6.90 8.63
N LEU A 102 11.79 -7.08 9.67
CA LEU A 102 12.63 -8.28 9.83
C LEU A 102 11.80 -9.56 9.91
N ARG A 103 10.68 -9.53 10.63
CA ARG A 103 9.76 -10.68 10.73
C ARG A 103 9.22 -11.11 9.36
N HIS A 104 8.91 -10.17 8.48
CA HIS A 104 8.44 -10.46 7.12
C HIS A 104 9.54 -10.88 6.16
N LEU A 105 10.79 -10.49 6.41
CA LEU A 105 11.96 -10.94 5.65
C LEU A 105 12.49 -12.30 6.13
N CYS A 106 12.20 -12.68 7.36
CA CYS A 106 12.67 -13.93 7.98
C CYS A 106 12.35 -15.19 7.14
N PRO A 107 11.15 -15.39 6.59
CA PRO A 107 10.86 -16.54 5.74
C PRO A 107 11.77 -16.60 4.50
N THR A 108 12.01 -15.47 3.85
CA THR A 108 12.89 -15.39 2.67
C THR A 108 14.31 -15.81 3.06
N LEU A 109 14.85 -15.24 4.13
CA LEU A 109 16.20 -15.55 4.61
C LEU A 109 16.33 -17.03 5.03
N PHE A 110 15.31 -17.57 5.68
CA PHE A 110 15.24 -18.97 6.07
C PHE A 110 15.30 -19.89 4.85
N PHE A 111 14.46 -19.66 3.84
CA PHE A 111 14.43 -20.49 2.64
C PHE A 111 15.69 -20.35 1.80
N VAL A 112 16.29 -19.16 1.71
CA VAL A 112 17.59 -18.98 1.05
C VAL A 112 18.69 -19.76 1.76
N GLY A 113 18.78 -19.65 3.09
CA GLY A 113 19.76 -20.41 3.87
C GLY A 113 19.57 -21.92 3.74
N LEU A 114 18.32 -22.40 3.80
CA LEU A 114 18.00 -23.81 3.63
C LEU A 114 18.29 -24.30 2.20
N TYR A 115 18.03 -23.48 1.18
CA TYR A 115 18.38 -23.80 -0.21
C TYR A 115 19.88 -23.94 -0.38
N LEU A 116 20.67 -23.01 0.14
CA LEU A 116 22.14 -23.09 0.07
C LEU A 116 22.68 -24.35 0.77
N LEU A 117 22.10 -24.74 1.91
CA LEU A 117 22.44 -25.98 2.58
C LEU A 117 22.05 -27.22 1.76
N THR A 118 20.86 -27.19 1.16
CA THR A 118 20.32 -28.33 0.41
C THR A 118 21.12 -28.62 -0.86
N ILE A 119 21.58 -27.59 -1.58
CA ILE A 119 22.41 -27.77 -2.79
C ILE A 119 23.84 -28.27 -2.50
N LEU A 120 24.30 -28.13 -1.24
CA LEU A 120 25.57 -28.75 -0.81
C LEU A 120 25.43 -30.26 -0.61
N LEU A 121 24.24 -30.75 -0.28
CA LEU A 121 23.98 -32.15 0.06
C LEU A 121 23.38 -32.95 -1.10
N PHE A 122 22.62 -32.28 -1.98
CA PHE A 122 21.88 -32.87 -3.06
C PHE A 122 22.17 -32.12 -4.37
N PRO A 123 22.19 -32.81 -5.52
CA PRO A 123 22.37 -32.17 -6.82
C PRO A 123 21.22 -31.20 -7.10
N ASP A 124 21.55 -30.01 -7.55
CA ASP A 124 20.58 -29.04 -8.03
C ASP A 124 20.03 -29.50 -9.37
N VAL A 125 18.71 -29.71 -9.44
CA VAL A 125 18.04 -30.15 -10.64
C VAL A 125 17.32 -28.95 -11.25
N ARG A 126 17.73 -28.58 -12.47
CA ARG A 126 17.04 -27.54 -13.23
C ARG A 126 15.88 -28.16 -14.00
N ILE A 127 14.71 -27.55 -13.90
CA ILE A 127 13.46 -28.08 -14.43
C ILE A 127 12.89 -27.07 -15.44
N TYR A 128 12.66 -27.55 -16.67
CA TYR A 128 12.20 -26.72 -17.78
C TYR A 128 10.86 -27.16 -18.37
N SER A 129 10.29 -28.27 -17.88
CA SER A 129 8.98 -28.74 -18.30
C SER A 129 8.19 -29.31 -17.14
N VAL A 130 6.85 -29.35 -17.30
CA VAL A 130 5.94 -29.94 -16.28
C VAL A 130 6.20 -31.43 -16.11
N ASP A 131 6.54 -32.14 -17.20
CA ASP A 131 6.83 -33.58 -17.14
C ASP A 131 8.11 -33.85 -16.34
N GLU A 132 9.15 -33.04 -16.55
CA GLU A 132 10.39 -33.11 -15.73
C GLU A 132 10.11 -32.79 -14.27
N TYR A 133 9.20 -31.82 -14.00
CA TYR A 133 8.80 -31.46 -12.65
C TYR A 133 8.15 -32.65 -11.93
N ILE A 134 7.21 -33.32 -12.59
CA ILE A 134 6.52 -34.49 -12.04
C ILE A 134 7.52 -35.65 -11.82
N ALA A 135 8.43 -35.89 -12.75
CA ALA A 135 9.44 -36.94 -12.65
C ALA A 135 10.43 -36.73 -11.49
N ASN A 136 10.70 -35.47 -11.14
CA ASN A 136 11.67 -35.10 -10.08
C ASN A 136 11.01 -34.59 -8.79
N ILE A 137 9.70 -34.76 -8.59
CA ILE A 137 8.95 -34.19 -7.46
C ILE A 137 9.48 -34.63 -6.09
N THR A 138 10.17 -35.76 -6.01
CA THR A 138 10.81 -36.28 -4.79
C THR A 138 12.19 -35.68 -4.52
N ASN A 139 12.73 -34.90 -5.43
CA ASN A 139 14.03 -34.23 -5.22
C ASN A 139 13.91 -33.19 -4.11
N PRO A 140 14.78 -33.24 -3.07
CA PRO A 140 14.69 -32.32 -1.91
C PRO A 140 14.83 -30.85 -2.30
N VAL A 141 15.64 -30.50 -3.31
CA VAL A 141 15.82 -29.13 -3.78
C VAL A 141 14.54 -28.61 -4.43
N LEU A 142 13.91 -29.44 -5.28
CA LEU A 142 12.67 -29.09 -5.95
C LEU A 142 11.49 -28.98 -4.96
N LEU A 143 11.41 -29.90 -4.00
CA LEU A 143 10.41 -29.86 -2.94
C LEU A 143 10.54 -28.56 -2.11
N LEU A 144 11.77 -28.17 -1.77
CA LEU A 144 12.02 -26.91 -1.06
C LEU A 144 11.55 -25.69 -1.85
N ARG A 145 11.84 -25.61 -3.14
CA ARG A 145 11.37 -24.51 -4.02
C ARG A 145 9.85 -24.48 -4.10
N THR A 146 9.21 -25.62 -4.17
CA THR A 146 7.73 -25.73 -4.18
C THR A 146 7.11 -25.24 -2.88
N VAL A 147 7.67 -25.65 -1.73
CA VAL A 147 7.21 -25.17 -0.42
C VAL A 147 7.45 -23.65 -0.28
N PHE A 148 8.54 -23.15 -0.80
CA PHE A 148 8.81 -21.70 -0.81
C PHE A 148 7.80 -20.94 -1.68
N ALA A 149 7.44 -21.46 -2.85
CA ALA A 149 6.39 -20.89 -3.70
C ALA A 149 5.01 -20.87 -2.99
N ALA A 150 4.65 -21.95 -2.29
CA ALA A 150 3.43 -22.00 -1.47
C ALA A 150 3.45 -20.98 -0.31
N THR A 151 4.61 -20.81 0.34
CA THR A 151 4.82 -19.79 1.38
C THR A 151 4.63 -18.38 0.82
N TYR A 152 5.07 -18.12 -0.39
CA TYR A 152 4.87 -16.84 -1.08
C TYR A 152 3.39 -16.51 -1.26
N LEU A 153 2.55 -17.45 -1.71
CA LEU A 153 1.09 -17.26 -1.82
C LEU A 153 0.46 -16.94 -0.47
N THR A 154 0.85 -17.67 0.56
CA THR A 154 0.39 -17.41 1.93
C THR A 154 0.76 -16.00 2.39
N GLN A 155 1.95 -15.55 2.04
CA GLN A 155 2.44 -14.21 2.39
C GLN A 155 1.66 -13.12 1.65
N ILE A 156 1.30 -13.30 0.37
CA ILE A 156 0.41 -12.36 -0.36
C ILE A 156 -0.92 -12.20 0.38
N VAL A 157 -1.53 -13.31 0.84
CA VAL A 157 -2.79 -13.24 1.60
C VAL A 157 -2.63 -12.45 2.89
N ILE A 158 -1.52 -12.67 3.62
CA ILE A 158 -1.19 -11.92 4.84
C ILE A 158 -1.05 -10.43 4.51
N TYR A 159 -0.35 -10.07 3.42
CA TYR A 159 -0.15 -8.69 3.01
C TYR A 159 -1.45 -8.00 2.60
N VAL A 160 -2.34 -8.67 1.90
CA VAL A 160 -3.67 -8.12 1.56
C VAL A 160 -4.50 -7.86 2.81
N ARG A 161 -4.48 -8.78 3.79
CA ARG A 161 -5.18 -8.58 5.07
C ARG A 161 -4.58 -7.41 5.86
N LEU A 162 -3.26 -7.34 5.94
CA LEU A 162 -2.53 -6.28 6.62
C LEU A 162 -2.83 -4.92 5.97
N PHE A 163 -2.72 -4.83 4.64
CA PHE A 163 -3.04 -3.62 3.89
C PHE A 163 -4.47 -3.13 4.17
N ARG A 164 -5.48 -4.02 4.08
CA ARG A 164 -6.88 -3.67 4.33
C ARG A 164 -7.11 -3.18 5.76
N ARG A 165 -6.40 -3.76 6.74
CA ARG A 165 -6.49 -3.33 8.14
C ARG A 165 -5.93 -1.92 8.29
N GLU A 166 -4.72 -1.69 7.81
CA GLU A 166 -4.05 -0.39 7.95
C GLU A 166 -4.73 0.72 7.14
N GLN A 167 -5.27 0.39 5.96
CA GLN A 167 -6.09 1.32 5.19
C GLN A 167 -7.35 1.74 5.95
N ARG A 168 -8.05 0.80 6.59
CA ARG A 168 -9.23 1.12 7.41
C ARG A 168 -8.86 1.99 8.61
N ASN A 169 -7.76 1.69 9.29
CA ASN A 169 -7.28 2.49 10.41
C ASN A 169 -6.95 3.92 9.99
N TYR A 170 -6.28 4.06 8.84
CA TYR A 170 -5.97 5.37 8.25
C TYR A 170 -7.26 6.13 7.91
N MET A 171 -8.20 5.50 7.20
CA MET A 171 -9.46 6.15 6.81
C MET A 171 -10.29 6.56 8.02
N ALA A 172 -10.33 5.74 9.08
CA ALA A 172 -11.03 6.11 10.31
C ALA A 172 -10.47 7.39 10.94
N LYS A 173 -9.14 7.57 10.95
CA LYS A 173 -8.50 8.80 11.43
C LYS A 173 -8.88 10.01 10.57
N ILE A 174 -8.83 9.85 9.24
CA ILE A 174 -9.21 10.90 8.30
C ILE A 174 -10.68 11.30 8.46
N GLU A 175 -11.59 10.34 8.60
CA GLU A 175 -13.02 10.60 8.78
C GLU A 175 -13.35 11.26 10.12
N ASN A 176 -12.52 11.09 11.14
CA ASN A 176 -12.68 11.78 12.42
C ASN A 176 -12.23 13.24 12.39
N TYR A 177 -11.49 13.65 11.36
CA TYR A 177 -10.94 15.01 11.26
C TYR A 177 -11.56 15.83 10.11
N PHE A 178 -11.83 15.20 8.96
CA PHE A 178 -12.30 15.86 7.74
C PHE A 178 -13.75 15.50 7.41
N SER A 179 -14.55 16.50 7.02
CA SER A 179 -15.90 16.26 6.48
C SER A 179 -15.87 15.76 5.03
N ASP A 180 -14.87 16.19 4.24
CA ASP A 180 -14.62 15.73 2.88
C ASP A 180 -13.32 14.90 2.84
N THR A 181 -13.44 13.60 2.65
CA THR A 181 -12.32 12.66 2.69
C THR A 181 -11.84 12.21 1.33
N ASP A 182 -12.53 12.56 0.24
CA ASP A 182 -12.23 12.05 -1.11
C ASP A 182 -10.81 12.38 -1.57
N LYS A 183 -10.29 13.53 -1.15
CA LYS A 183 -8.92 13.99 -1.45
C LYS A 183 -7.85 13.15 -0.75
N TYR A 184 -8.16 12.59 0.41
CA TYR A 184 -7.23 11.87 1.29
C TYR A 184 -7.27 10.36 1.07
N GLU A 185 -8.23 9.86 0.31
CA GLU A 185 -8.24 8.47 -0.13
C GLU A 185 -7.07 8.24 -1.09
N PHE A 186 -6.08 7.45 -0.67
CA PHE A 186 -4.99 7.00 -1.54
C PHE A 186 -5.47 5.95 -2.57
N ARG A 187 -6.51 6.30 -3.37
CA ARG A 187 -7.09 5.38 -4.37
C ARG A 187 -6.03 4.86 -5.36
N TRP A 188 -5.11 5.73 -5.75
CA TRP A 188 -4.01 5.34 -6.64
C TRP A 188 -3.06 4.34 -5.98
N ALA A 189 -2.69 4.53 -4.71
CA ALA A 189 -1.79 3.63 -3.98
C ALA A 189 -2.47 2.28 -3.71
N SER A 190 -3.76 2.30 -3.37
CA SER A 190 -4.56 1.09 -3.20
C SER A 190 -4.66 0.29 -4.49
N ARG A 191 -4.91 0.94 -5.62
CA ARG A 191 -4.94 0.30 -6.94
C ARG A 191 -3.59 -0.35 -7.25
N LEU A 192 -2.50 0.38 -7.10
CA LEU A 192 -1.16 -0.14 -7.38
C LEU A 192 -0.78 -1.30 -6.45
N PHE A 193 -1.23 -1.28 -5.19
CA PHE A 193 -1.02 -2.40 -4.28
C PHE A 193 -1.71 -3.69 -4.78
N TYR A 194 -2.98 -3.60 -5.20
CA TYR A 194 -3.68 -4.76 -5.74
C TYR A 194 -3.13 -5.21 -7.09
N GLU A 195 -2.72 -4.27 -7.96
CA GLU A 195 -2.02 -4.57 -9.21
C GLU A 195 -0.73 -5.36 -8.93
N ALA A 196 0.07 -4.93 -7.94
CA ALA A 196 1.28 -5.66 -7.52
C ALA A 196 0.97 -7.08 -7.05
N ALA A 197 -0.07 -7.26 -6.25
CA ALA A 197 -0.48 -8.58 -5.77
C ALA A 197 -0.92 -9.49 -6.94
N CYS A 198 -1.69 -8.96 -7.89
CA CYS A 198 -2.11 -9.69 -9.09
C CYS A 198 -0.91 -10.07 -9.98
N ILE A 199 0.02 -9.12 -10.21
CA ILE A 199 1.26 -9.37 -10.96
C ILE A 199 2.09 -10.46 -10.27
N GLY A 200 2.23 -10.39 -8.95
CA GLY A 200 2.97 -11.39 -8.18
C GLY A 200 2.40 -12.81 -8.30
N ILE A 201 1.07 -12.94 -8.28
CA ILE A 201 0.38 -14.22 -8.52
C ILE A 201 0.60 -14.67 -9.98
N ALA A 202 0.49 -13.75 -10.94
CA ALA A 202 0.70 -14.06 -12.36
C ALA A 202 2.13 -14.54 -12.63
N VAL A 203 3.15 -13.90 -12.04
CA VAL A 203 4.55 -14.34 -12.14
C VAL A 203 4.70 -15.79 -11.67
N LEU A 204 4.08 -16.16 -10.54
CA LEU A 204 4.15 -17.51 -10.02
C LEU A 204 3.43 -18.52 -10.94
N VAL A 205 2.24 -18.18 -11.43
CA VAL A 205 1.47 -19.05 -12.34
C VAL A 205 2.22 -19.26 -13.66
N PHE A 206 2.76 -18.19 -14.24
CA PHE A 206 3.51 -18.30 -15.50
C PHE A 206 4.86 -18.99 -15.32
N SER A 207 5.45 -19.00 -14.13
CA SER A 207 6.67 -19.77 -13.87
C SER A 207 6.45 -21.30 -13.97
N ILE A 208 5.20 -21.77 -13.87
CA ILE A 208 4.86 -23.20 -14.08
C ILE A 208 4.81 -23.55 -15.57
N PHE A 209 4.55 -22.56 -16.44
CA PHE A 209 4.44 -22.72 -17.88
C PHE A 209 5.58 -21.97 -18.58
N PRO A 210 6.79 -22.55 -18.66
CA PRO A 210 7.99 -21.88 -19.14
C PRO A 210 7.96 -21.67 -20.66
N ALA A 211 7.13 -20.72 -21.12
CA ALA A 211 7.02 -20.35 -22.52
C ALA A 211 7.59 -18.93 -22.75
N PRO A 212 8.42 -18.73 -23.80
CA PRO A 212 9.03 -17.44 -24.09
C PRO A 212 8.04 -16.27 -24.23
N LEU A 213 6.83 -16.57 -24.72
CA LEU A 213 5.77 -15.58 -24.85
C LEU A 213 5.30 -15.05 -23.48
N PHE A 214 5.09 -15.93 -22.52
CA PHE A 214 4.64 -15.54 -21.17
C PHE A 214 5.71 -14.75 -20.43
N ASP A 215 6.97 -15.14 -20.56
CA ASP A 215 8.09 -14.38 -20.00
C ASP A 215 8.17 -12.97 -20.58
N GLY A 216 8.00 -12.83 -21.90
CA GLY A 216 7.97 -11.52 -22.54
C GLY A 216 6.82 -10.65 -22.04
N ILE A 217 5.61 -11.20 -21.98
CA ILE A 217 4.42 -10.48 -21.50
C ILE A 217 4.61 -10.01 -20.06
N ILE A 218 5.00 -10.90 -19.15
CA ILE A 218 5.15 -10.56 -17.74
C ILE A 218 6.27 -9.51 -17.54
N THR A 219 7.36 -9.61 -18.29
CA THR A 219 8.47 -8.65 -18.24
C THR A 219 8.01 -7.25 -18.67
N VAL A 220 7.20 -7.14 -19.73
CA VAL A 220 6.60 -5.86 -20.15
C VAL A 220 5.64 -5.32 -19.10
N VAL A 221 4.75 -6.16 -18.56
CA VAL A 221 3.79 -5.77 -17.52
C VAL A 221 4.52 -5.24 -16.29
N VAL A 222 5.55 -5.93 -15.82
CA VAL A 222 6.37 -5.49 -14.69
C VAL A 222 7.05 -4.16 -14.98
N THR A 223 7.61 -3.97 -16.18
CA THR A 223 8.26 -2.71 -16.56
C THR A 223 7.28 -1.54 -16.52
N VAL A 224 6.13 -1.70 -17.17
CA VAL A 224 5.07 -0.66 -17.20
C VAL A 224 4.56 -0.35 -15.80
N TYR A 225 4.39 -1.39 -14.96
CA TYR A 225 3.99 -1.23 -13.57
C TYR A 225 4.97 -0.36 -12.77
N TYR A 226 6.27 -0.64 -12.84
CA TYR A 226 7.29 0.14 -12.13
C TYR A 226 7.37 1.58 -12.60
N PHE A 227 7.25 1.83 -13.92
CA PHE A 227 7.17 3.17 -14.47
C PHE A 227 5.95 3.93 -13.97
N ASN A 228 4.77 3.32 -14.05
CA ASN A 228 3.52 3.93 -13.59
C ASN A 228 3.59 4.27 -12.10
N PHE A 229 4.10 3.34 -11.28
CA PHE A 229 4.24 3.58 -9.86
C PHE A 229 5.24 4.69 -9.56
N GLY A 230 6.42 4.64 -10.19
CA GLY A 230 7.46 5.65 -10.00
C GLY A 230 6.98 7.06 -10.38
N VAL A 231 6.34 7.21 -11.54
CA VAL A 231 5.79 8.49 -12.01
C VAL A 231 4.71 9.01 -11.07
N ARG A 232 3.76 8.16 -10.67
CA ARG A 232 2.71 8.55 -9.71
C ARG A 232 3.28 8.95 -8.36
N TYR A 233 4.33 8.26 -7.92
CA TYR A 233 4.99 8.55 -6.66
C TYR A 233 5.72 9.91 -6.69
N ILE A 234 6.44 10.20 -7.79
CA ILE A 234 7.13 11.49 -7.96
C ILE A 234 6.13 12.66 -8.07
N ASN A 235 5.01 12.44 -8.76
CA ASN A 235 3.96 13.45 -8.96
C ASN A 235 2.95 13.53 -7.80
N TYR A 236 3.16 12.77 -6.72
CA TYR A 236 2.25 12.80 -5.57
C TYR A 236 2.17 14.19 -4.96
N GLN A 237 0.94 14.71 -4.88
CA GLN A 237 0.68 16.06 -4.38
C GLN A 237 0.88 16.12 -2.86
N TYR A 238 1.98 16.68 -2.48
CA TYR A 238 2.42 16.82 -1.11
C TYR A 238 1.48 17.65 -0.22
N LYS A 239 0.82 18.67 -0.81
CA LYS A 239 -0.10 19.55 -0.07
C LYS A 239 -1.18 18.77 0.69
N LEU A 240 -1.78 17.76 0.05
CA LEU A 240 -2.80 16.91 0.67
C LEU A 240 -2.29 16.11 1.87
N TYR A 241 -1.02 15.71 1.83
CA TYR A 241 -0.41 15.00 2.93
C TYR A 241 -0.21 15.90 4.16
N TYR A 242 0.22 17.14 3.97
CA TYR A 242 0.38 18.11 5.07
C TYR A 242 -0.95 18.45 5.73
N GLU A 243 -1.99 18.62 4.94
CA GLU A 243 -3.33 18.85 5.44
C GLU A 243 -3.84 17.67 6.30
N ALA A 244 -3.43 16.43 5.97
CA ALA A 244 -3.82 15.23 6.70
C ALA A 244 -3.01 14.95 7.97
N LEU A 245 -1.83 15.59 8.15
CA LEU A 245 -0.93 15.33 9.29
C LEU A 245 -1.59 15.47 10.66
N PRO A 246 -2.38 16.52 10.96
CA PRO A 246 -3.02 16.65 12.26
C PRO A 246 -3.90 15.45 12.61
N ALA A 247 -4.68 14.96 11.65
CA ALA A 247 -5.54 13.79 11.85
C ALA A 247 -4.75 12.48 12.06
N ILE A 248 -3.56 12.37 11.44
CA ILE A 248 -2.76 11.15 11.48
C ILE A 248 -1.89 11.07 12.75
N GLU A 249 -1.37 12.21 13.21
CA GLU A 249 -0.46 12.31 14.36
C GLU A 249 -1.18 12.36 15.72
N GLU A 250 -2.51 12.40 15.73
CA GLU A 250 -3.29 12.38 16.97
C GLU A 250 -2.96 11.10 17.74
N LYS A 251 -2.24 11.26 18.87
CA LYS A 251 -1.81 10.13 19.72
C LYS A 251 -3.03 9.45 20.34
N GLU A 252 -3.07 8.13 20.22
CA GLU A 252 -4.04 7.25 20.86
C GLU A 252 -3.87 7.21 22.40
N GLU A 253 -4.13 8.30 23.08
CA GLU A 253 -4.29 8.30 24.53
C GLU A 253 -5.69 8.79 24.86
N SER A 254 -6.65 7.89 24.92
CA SER A 254 -8.00 8.25 25.36
C SER A 254 -8.60 7.17 26.25
N GLN A 255 -8.76 7.54 27.50
CA GLN A 255 -9.79 6.94 28.32
C GLN A 255 -11.11 7.66 28.02
N PRO A 256 -12.24 6.96 27.94
CA PRO A 256 -13.55 7.59 27.80
C PRO A 256 -13.85 8.39 29.07
N THR A 257 -13.92 9.70 28.92
CA THR A 257 -14.41 10.58 29.97
C THR A 257 -15.92 10.39 30.10
N LYS A 258 -16.40 10.20 31.32
CA LYS A 258 -17.84 10.16 31.62
C LYS A 258 -18.52 11.44 31.19
N GLU A 259 -19.77 11.33 30.71
CA GLU A 259 -20.64 12.45 30.39
C GLU A 259 -20.60 13.50 31.51
N SER A 260 -20.33 14.75 31.14
CA SER A 260 -20.33 15.88 32.04
C SER A 260 -21.45 16.84 31.62
N GLU A 261 -21.97 17.65 32.58
CA GLU A 261 -22.98 18.70 32.29
C GLU A 261 -22.54 19.65 31.17
N GLY A 262 -21.25 19.82 30.94
CA GLY A 262 -20.69 20.62 29.83
C GLY A 262 -20.89 20.02 28.43
N ASP A 263 -21.33 18.76 28.32
CA ASP A 263 -21.50 18.11 27.00
C ASP A 263 -22.77 18.60 26.27
N ARG A 264 -23.82 18.98 27.01
CA ARG A 264 -25.06 19.57 26.42
C ARG A 264 -24.83 21.01 25.95
N GLU A 265 -24.08 21.81 26.73
CA GLU A 265 -23.72 23.16 26.30
C GLU A 265 -22.87 23.13 25.04
N LEU A 266 -21.96 22.19 24.93
CA LEU A 266 -21.09 22.01 23.75
C LEU A 266 -21.92 21.61 22.51
N GLU A 267 -22.91 20.75 22.67
CA GLU A 267 -23.84 20.38 21.58
C GLU A 267 -24.62 21.58 21.04
N ASP A 268 -25.18 22.40 21.94
CA ASP A 268 -25.92 23.59 21.57
C ASP A 268 -25.02 24.64 20.88
N GLU A 269 -23.81 24.81 21.34
CA GLU A 269 -22.86 25.73 20.71
C GLU A 269 -22.43 25.23 19.32
N MET A 270 -22.15 23.95 19.17
CA MET A 270 -21.82 23.35 17.86
C MET A 270 -22.97 23.54 16.85
N ALA A 271 -24.23 23.39 17.29
CA ALA A 271 -25.37 23.53 16.43
C ALA A 271 -25.59 24.98 15.95
N LYS A 272 -25.26 25.97 16.81
CA LYS A 272 -25.40 27.41 16.50
C LYS A 272 -24.38 27.91 15.47
N LEU A 273 -23.21 27.28 15.39
CA LEU A 273 -22.14 27.73 14.51
C LEU A 273 -22.40 27.55 13.01
N LEU A 274 -23.33 26.66 12.61
CA LEU A 274 -23.68 26.35 11.21
C LEU A 274 -22.47 26.06 10.28
N LEU A 275 -21.30 25.78 10.85
CA LEU A 275 -20.07 25.50 10.09
C LEU A 275 -20.21 24.27 9.20
N TYR A 276 -21.09 23.33 9.54
CA TYR A 276 -21.39 22.15 8.72
C TYR A 276 -21.92 22.51 7.32
N LEU A 277 -22.43 23.71 7.09
CA LEU A 277 -22.85 24.19 5.78
C LEU A 277 -21.65 24.59 4.89
N GLN A 278 -20.50 24.84 5.47
CA GLN A 278 -19.32 25.19 4.70
C GLN A 278 -18.73 23.95 4.00
N GLN A 279 -18.30 24.12 2.75
CA GLN A 279 -17.64 23.07 2.00
C GLN A 279 -16.24 22.80 2.59
N GLY A 280 -15.91 21.52 2.83
CA GLY A 280 -14.58 21.11 3.28
C GLY A 280 -14.26 21.46 4.72
N VAL A 281 -15.28 21.75 5.57
CA VAL A 281 -15.09 22.04 7.00
C VAL A 281 -14.30 20.91 7.69
N VAL A 282 -13.36 21.29 8.54
CA VAL A 282 -12.55 20.36 9.33
C VAL A 282 -12.86 20.47 10.82
N LEU A 283 -12.47 19.44 11.57
CA LEU A 283 -12.65 19.41 13.03
C LEU A 283 -12.00 20.62 13.71
N GLY A 284 -10.83 21.04 13.19
CA GLY A 284 -10.09 22.21 13.67
C GLY A 284 -10.88 23.50 13.60
N ASP A 285 -11.73 23.71 12.56
CA ASP A 285 -12.56 24.91 12.42
C ASP A 285 -13.55 25.04 13.59
N TYR A 286 -14.15 23.92 13.99
CA TYR A 286 -15.03 23.87 15.16
C TYR A 286 -14.28 24.04 16.47
N ALA A 287 -13.12 23.40 16.58
CA ALA A 287 -12.28 23.45 17.78
C ALA A 287 -11.81 24.89 18.05
N GLU A 288 -11.42 25.62 17.00
CA GLU A 288 -11.03 27.03 17.07
C GLU A 288 -12.23 27.92 17.45
N ALA A 289 -13.38 27.75 16.80
CA ALA A 289 -14.57 28.55 17.08
C ALA A 289 -15.10 28.33 18.50
N LEU A 290 -14.96 27.13 19.05
CA LEU A 290 -15.41 26.77 20.41
C LEU A 290 -14.32 26.96 21.48
N HIS A 291 -13.13 27.38 21.08
CA HIS A 291 -11.96 27.54 21.96
C HIS A 291 -11.63 26.28 22.79
N ILE A 292 -11.78 25.09 22.20
CA ILE A 292 -11.47 23.81 22.83
C ILE A 292 -10.46 23.03 22.01
N PRO A 293 -9.68 22.11 22.62
CA PRO A 293 -8.78 21.25 21.89
C PRO A 293 -9.54 20.35 20.88
N GLU A 294 -9.01 20.20 19.67
CA GLU A 294 -9.56 19.30 18.63
C GLU A 294 -9.85 17.89 19.15
N ARG A 295 -8.94 17.36 19.94
CA ARG A 295 -9.07 16.04 20.56
C ARG A 295 -10.31 15.94 21.46
N LYS A 296 -10.61 16.97 22.27
CA LYS A 296 -11.79 16.97 23.14
C LYS A 296 -13.04 16.92 22.31
N LEU A 297 -13.09 17.67 21.21
CA LEU A 297 -14.20 17.68 20.27
C LEU A 297 -14.37 16.35 19.53
N SER A 298 -13.27 15.75 19.06
CA SER A 298 -13.30 14.43 18.42
C SER A 298 -13.85 13.35 19.34
N VAL A 299 -13.36 13.30 20.58
CA VAL A 299 -13.85 12.38 21.61
C VAL A 299 -15.32 12.61 21.92
N PHE A 300 -15.74 13.88 22.06
CA PHE A 300 -17.14 14.25 22.30
C PHE A 300 -18.05 13.73 21.20
N ILE A 301 -17.73 14.00 19.91
CA ILE A 301 -18.54 13.55 18.78
C ILE A 301 -18.63 12.02 18.75
N ASN A 302 -17.50 11.33 18.91
CA ASN A 302 -17.47 9.87 18.89
C ASN A 302 -18.22 9.24 20.07
N SER A 303 -18.13 9.80 21.28
CA SER A 303 -18.79 9.25 22.47
C SER A 303 -20.29 9.55 22.51
N THR A 304 -20.68 10.79 22.18
CA THR A 304 -22.08 11.24 22.28
C THR A 304 -22.94 10.71 21.13
N TYR A 305 -22.42 10.78 19.89
CA TYR A 305 -23.20 10.39 18.71
C TYR A 305 -22.83 9.00 18.14
N GLY A 306 -21.73 8.38 18.60
CA GLY A 306 -21.26 7.09 18.11
C GLY A 306 -20.82 7.10 16.64
N VAL A 307 -20.43 8.27 16.09
CA VAL A 307 -20.10 8.46 14.67
C VAL A 307 -18.84 9.28 14.49
N SER A 308 -18.18 9.16 13.31
CA SER A 308 -17.07 10.03 12.93
C SER A 308 -17.53 11.48 12.67
N PHE A 309 -16.60 12.44 12.74
CA PHE A 309 -16.85 13.84 12.42
C PHE A 309 -17.49 14.02 11.02
N LYS A 310 -16.96 13.33 10.00
CA LYS A 310 -17.54 13.29 8.65
C LYS A 310 -19.03 12.93 8.68
N ARG A 311 -19.36 11.86 9.38
CA ARG A 311 -20.74 11.37 9.45
C ARG A 311 -21.63 12.31 10.25
N TRP A 312 -21.10 12.90 11.31
CA TRP A 312 -21.82 13.92 12.09
C TRP A 312 -22.15 15.15 11.22
N VAL A 313 -21.16 15.71 10.50
CA VAL A 313 -21.36 16.84 9.57
C VAL A 313 -22.41 16.50 8.51
N ASN A 314 -22.32 15.32 7.89
CA ASN A 314 -23.27 14.91 6.88
C ASN A 314 -24.71 14.73 7.45
N ASN A 315 -24.86 14.20 8.65
CA ASN A 315 -26.14 14.10 9.31
C ASN A 315 -26.74 15.50 9.54
N LYS A 316 -25.94 16.46 10.03
CA LYS A 316 -26.39 17.85 10.23
C LYS A 316 -26.79 18.55 8.93
N ARG A 317 -26.06 18.28 7.83
CA ARG A 317 -26.46 18.79 6.49
C ARG A 317 -27.77 18.21 6.03
N VAL A 318 -28.02 16.92 6.23
CA VAL A 318 -29.27 16.25 5.87
C VAL A 318 -30.44 16.80 6.74
N GLU A 319 -30.22 16.92 8.05
CA GLU A 319 -31.23 17.54 8.96
C GLU A 319 -31.59 18.94 8.48
N TYR A 320 -30.61 19.81 8.22
CA TYR A 320 -30.82 21.15 7.73
C TYR A 320 -31.55 21.16 6.38
N ALA A 321 -31.16 20.37 5.41
CA ALA A 321 -31.78 20.27 4.11
C ALA A 321 -33.28 19.83 4.24
N THR A 322 -33.55 18.85 5.11
CA THR A 322 -34.89 18.37 5.37
C THR A 322 -35.79 19.48 5.98
N GLU A 323 -35.24 20.24 6.93
CA GLU A 323 -35.96 21.39 7.52
C GLU A 323 -36.24 22.49 6.49
N GLN A 324 -35.29 22.81 5.61
CA GLN A 324 -35.47 23.82 4.57
C GLN A 324 -36.53 23.37 3.55
N MET A 325 -36.53 22.12 3.14
CA MET A 325 -37.58 21.58 2.26
C MET A 325 -38.98 21.61 2.90
N ALA A 326 -39.05 21.34 4.21
CA ALA A 326 -40.32 21.43 4.92
C ALA A 326 -40.85 22.88 5.01
N LYS A 327 -39.95 23.87 5.17
CA LYS A 327 -40.30 25.31 5.23
C LYS A 327 -40.61 25.91 3.86
N HIS A 328 -39.99 25.36 2.80
CA HIS A 328 -40.06 25.87 1.44
C HIS A 328 -40.35 24.74 0.45
N PRO A 329 -41.60 24.24 0.36
CA PRO A 329 -41.94 23.07 -0.49
C PRO A 329 -41.61 23.25 -1.98
N ASP A 330 -41.50 24.50 -2.43
CA ASP A 330 -41.23 24.85 -3.83
C ASP A 330 -39.71 24.81 -4.18
N LEU A 331 -38.82 24.62 -3.18
CA LEU A 331 -37.38 24.52 -3.40
C LEU A 331 -37.01 23.11 -3.81
N SER A 332 -36.31 22.99 -4.92
CA SER A 332 -35.65 21.77 -5.31
C SER A 332 -34.31 21.61 -4.53
N LEU A 333 -33.84 20.37 -4.35
CA LEU A 333 -32.54 20.06 -3.74
C LEU A 333 -31.33 20.79 -4.39
N ILE A 334 -31.50 21.29 -5.63
CA ILE A 334 -30.48 22.09 -6.33
C ILE A 334 -30.36 23.51 -5.76
N HIS A 335 -31.37 23.99 -5.01
CA HIS A 335 -31.45 25.36 -4.46
C HIS A 335 -31.13 25.43 -2.97
N ILE A 336 -30.89 24.28 -2.34
CA ILE A 336 -30.50 24.13 -0.94
C ILE A 336 -29.02 23.75 -0.87
#